data_79f65f60fc4186e93b5775e8c3f25d9c
#
_entry.id   79f65f60fc4186e93b5775e8c3f25d9c
#
_cell.length_a   1.000
_cell.length_b   1.000
_cell.length_c   1.000
_cell.angle_alpha   90.00
_cell.angle_beta   90.00
_cell.angle_gamma   90.00
#
_symmetry.space_group_name_H-M   'P 1'
#
loop_
_entity.id
_entity.type
_entity.pdbx_description
1 polymer ?
#
loop_
_entity_poly.entity_id
_entity_poly.type
_entity_poly.pdbx_seq_one_letter_code
_entity_poly.pdbx_strand_id
1 'polypeptide(L)'
;MRAPRVALTPPPSHVRERGFTTGNAMNASTDDSVIPMPQADARAMQPRGYMSGFGNHFATEAEAGTLPEGQNSPQRVAHGLYAEQLSGSAFTAPRAENRRSWLYRIRPAAMHGPFERCMQPRLHDDFGDGPVSPDQMRWSPMPLPETPVDFVDGLYTVAGNGSAAAQTGIAVRVYAASTSMQGRYYYSADGEQLIVPQQGRLRLATEMGVLDVEPQEIAVIPRGVRFRVELPDGPSRGYLCENFGAHLRLSDLGPIGSNGLANPRDFLSPQAAYEDLEGDFELVAKFQGHLWRADIGHSPLDVVGWHGNYAPYKYDLRRFNTIGSISFDHPDPSIFLVLTSPSDTAGVGNLDFAIFPPRWLVQQHTFRPPWFHRNVASEFMGLVHGEYDAKAEGFAPGGCSLHNCMTGHGPDAATFDKASNADLSKPDVIRDTMAFMFESRAVIRPTQQAVDAAHRQRDYQACWAGLKRNFSPPRG
;
A
#
# COMPACT_ATOMS: atom_id res chain seq x y z
N MET A 1 -0.65 53.12 -12.81
CA MET A 1 -0.83 53.17 -11.37
C MET A 1 -0.20 51.88 -10.78
N ARG A 2 0.89 52.02 -10.05
CA ARG A 2 1.65 50.94 -9.43
C ARG A 2 1.13 50.74 -8.00
N ALA A 3 0.77 49.52 -7.62
CA ALA A 3 0.44 49.16 -6.25
C ALA A 3 1.70 48.89 -5.41
N PRO A 4 1.70 49.18 -4.11
CA PRO A 4 2.89 49.07 -3.27
C PRO A 4 3.14 47.61 -2.80
N ARG A 5 4.44 47.28 -2.70
CA ARG A 5 4.95 46.04 -2.11
C ARG A 5 4.88 46.11 -0.59
N VAL A 6 4.29 45.12 0.03
CA VAL A 6 4.36 44.90 1.48
C VAL A 6 5.54 43.98 1.77
N ALA A 7 6.45 44.45 2.59
CA ALA A 7 7.59 43.69 3.11
C ALA A 7 7.17 42.94 4.36
N LEU A 8 7.40 41.61 4.38
CA LEU A 8 7.22 40.74 5.56
C LEU A 8 8.57 40.65 6.30
N THR A 9 8.57 41.05 7.56
CA THR A 9 9.68 40.86 8.49
C THR A 9 9.56 39.52 9.21
N PRO A 10 10.67 38.80 9.49
CA PRO A 10 10.63 37.51 10.23
C PRO A 10 10.57 37.77 11.74
N PRO A 11 10.02 36.79 12.52
CA PRO A 11 9.94 36.89 13.97
C PRO A 11 11.27 36.55 14.67
N PRO A 12 11.51 37.05 15.91
CA PRO A 12 12.77 36.88 16.62
C PRO A 12 12.89 35.50 17.31
N SER A 13 14.10 34.96 17.26
CA SER A 13 14.54 33.76 17.96
C SER A 13 14.82 34.06 19.45
N HIS A 14 14.19 33.33 20.37
CA HIS A 14 14.61 33.28 21.78
C HIS A 14 15.15 31.90 22.12
N VAL A 15 16.45 31.82 22.24
CA VAL A 15 17.18 30.75 22.90
C VAL A 15 17.21 31.04 24.39
N ARG A 16 16.77 30.10 25.23
CA ARG A 16 17.06 30.10 26.68
C ARG A 16 17.85 28.85 27.02
N GLU A 17 19.11 29.05 27.32
CA GLU A 17 19.96 28.11 28.02
C GLU A 17 19.50 27.95 29.49
N ARG A 18 19.41 26.73 29.95
CA ARG A 18 19.41 26.40 31.39
C ARG A 18 20.50 25.38 31.68
N GLY A 19 21.47 25.80 32.41
CA GLY A 19 22.50 24.96 32.96
C GLY A 19 21.96 24.03 34.06
N PHE A 20 22.54 22.86 34.15
CA PHE A 20 22.39 21.96 35.29
C PHE A 20 23.73 21.61 35.88
N THR A 21 23.81 21.81 37.18
CA THR A 21 24.95 21.61 38.09
C THR A 21 25.13 20.11 38.42
N THR A 22 26.37 19.77 38.60
CA THR A 22 26.93 18.48 39.04
C THR A 22 26.49 18.06 40.44
N GLY A 23 26.26 16.74 40.62
CA GLY A 23 26.09 16.10 41.94
C GLY A 23 26.21 14.59 41.92
N ASN A 24 27.33 14.14 42.44
CA ASN A 24 27.66 12.89 43.18
C ASN A 24 27.36 11.51 42.61
N ALA A 25 28.47 10.78 42.53
CA ALA A 25 28.63 9.35 42.32
C ALA A 25 28.08 8.48 43.46
N MET A 26 27.42 7.39 43.11
CA MET A 26 27.33 6.17 43.93
C MET A 26 27.58 4.93 43.04
N ASN A 27 28.54 4.15 43.46
CA ASN A 27 28.91 2.86 42.89
C ASN A 27 27.76 1.86 43.01
N ALA A 28 27.40 1.20 41.92
CA ALA A 28 26.71 -0.08 41.92
C ALA A 28 27.29 -0.96 40.81
N SER A 29 27.53 -2.18 41.20
CA SER A 29 28.25 -3.26 40.49
C SER A 29 27.63 -3.57 39.12
N THR A 30 28.50 -3.71 38.15
CA THR A 30 28.26 -4.14 36.79
C THR A 30 27.98 -5.62 36.69
N ASP A 31 26.81 -5.97 36.16
CA ASP A 31 26.59 -7.21 35.43
C ASP A 31 26.06 -6.82 34.05
N ASP A 32 27.00 -6.52 33.16
CA ASP A 32 26.76 -6.10 31.78
C ASP A 32 26.82 -7.29 30.84
N SER A 33 25.72 -8.03 30.73
CA SER A 33 25.44 -8.79 29.52
C SER A 33 24.62 -7.93 28.55
N VAL A 34 25.21 -6.84 28.09
CA VAL A 34 24.68 -6.09 26.96
C VAL A 34 24.89 -6.94 25.71
N ILE A 35 23.82 -7.56 25.22
CA ILE A 35 23.79 -8.14 23.86
C ILE A 35 24.07 -6.97 22.92
N PRO A 36 25.19 -6.97 22.16
CA PRO A 36 25.44 -5.90 21.20
C PRO A 36 24.33 -5.88 20.18
N MET A 37 23.63 -4.75 20.08
CA MET A 37 22.77 -4.48 18.93
C MET A 37 23.61 -4.68 17.66
N PRO A 38 23.14 -5.43 16.65
CA PRO A 38 23.85 -5.56 15.40
C PRO A 38 24.11 -4.16 14.86
N GLN A 39 25.36 -3.82 14.63
CA GLN A 39 25.71 -2.60 13.91
C GLN A 39 24.98 -2.64 12.58
N ALA A 40 24.21 -1.59 12.27
CA ALA A 40 23.62 -1.42 10.97
C ALA A 40 24.72 -1.64 9.93
N ASP A 41 24.52 -2.61 9.05
CA ASP A 41 25.51 -2.99 8.05
C ASP A 41 25.82 -1.74 7.21
N ALA A 42 27.05 -1.24 7.27
CA ALA A 42 27.51 -0.06 6.55
C ALA A 42 27.41 -0.23 5.01
N ARG A 43 26.99 -1.42 4.56
CA ARG A 43 26.76 -1.82 3.17
C ARG A 43 25.30 -1.79 2.76
N ALA A 44 24.36 -1.44 3.65
CA ALA A 44 22.94 -1.37 3.31
C ALA A 44 22.68 -0.32 2.21
N MET A 45 21.86 -0.68 1.23
CA MET A 45 21.45 0.25 0.16
C MET A 45 20.81 1.51 0.74
N GLN A 46 21.33 2.67 0.34
CA GLN A 46 20.77 3.95 0.76
C GLN A 46 19.90 4.55 -0.36
N PRO A 47 18.78 5.24 -0.03
CA PRO A 47 18.02 5.98 -1.01
C PRO A 47 18.91 7.04 -1.69
N ARG A 48 18.94 7.05 -3.02
CA ARG A 48 19.66 8.06 -3.82
C ARG A 48 18.76 9.22 -4.26
N GLY A 49 17.45 9.08 -4.14
CA GLY A 49 16.45 10.03 -4.54
C GLY A 49 15.33 9.40 -5.33
N TYR A 50 14.45 10.24 -5.85
CA TYR A 50 13.25 9.82 -6.58
C TYR A 50 13.10 10.56 -7.89
N MET A 51 12.43 9.91 -8.85
CA MET A 51 12.00 10.47 -10.12
C MET A 51 10.49 10.62 -10.10
N SER A 52 10.00 11.82 -10.40
CA SER A 52 8.58 12.14 -10.40
C SER A 52 7.89 11.70 -11.68
N GLY A 53 6.70 11.13 -11.57
CA GLY A 53 5.82 10.79 -12.69
C GLY A 53 5.23 9.40 -12.62
N PHE A 54 3.98 9.24 -13.06
CA PHE A 54 3.31 7.94 -13.11
C PHE A 54 3.47 7.30 -14.49
N GLY A 55 4.03 6.11 -14.53
CA GLY A 55 4.18 5.33 -15.77
C GLY A 55 5.10 5.96 -16.82
N ASN A 56 5.95 6.90 -16.44
CA ASN A 56 6.93 7.53 -17.32
C ASN A 56 8.03 6.54 -17.71
N HIS A 57 8.67 6.81 -18.87
CA HIS A 57 9.93 6.18 -19.23
C HIS A 57 11.06 6.89 -18.49
N PHE A 58 11.55 6.27 -17.43
CA PHE A 58 12.68 6.76 -16.66
C PHE A 58 14.01 6.22 -17.20
N ALA A 59 15.09 6.90 -16.87
CA ALA A 59 16.46 6.46 -17.07
C ALA A 59 17.29 6.92 -15.87
N THR A 60 17.99 6.00 -15.21
CA THR A 60 18.78 6.28 -14.02
C THR A 60 19.94 5.30 -13.89
N GLU A 61 21.08 5.79 -13.42
CA GLU A 61 22.27 4.98 -13.20
C GLU A 61 22.92 5.35 -11.86
N ALA A 62 23.43 4.34 -11.17
CA ALA A 62 24.18 4.52 -9.94
C ALA A 62 25.65 4.81 -10.20
N GLU A 63 26.18 4.27 -11.30
CA GLU A 63 27.53 4.52 -11.80
C GLU A 63 27.45 5.13 -13.21
N ALA A 64 28.15 6.22 -13.40
CA ALA A 64 28.11 6.97 -14.66
C ALA A 64 28.53 6.12 -15.87
N GLY A 65 27.80 6.24 -16.97
CA GLY A 65 28.07 5.51 -18.21
C GLY A 65 27.59 4.04 -18.20
N THR A 66 26.74 3.67 -17.26
CA THR A 66 26.10 2.35 -17.21
C THR A 66 25.10 2.16 -18.34
N LEU A 67 24.31 3.19 -18.64
CA LEU A 67 23.24 3.11 -19.64
C LEU A 67 23.80 3.22 -21.07
N PRO A 68 23.52 2.24 -21.96
CA PRO A 68 23.95 2.32 -23.36
C PRO A 68 23.22 3.44 -24.13
N GLU A 69 23.90 4.07 -25.03
CA GLU A 69 23.29 5.05 -25.94
C GLU A 69 22.78 4.38 -27.22
N GLY A 70 21.54 4.72 -27.61
CA GLY A 70 20.95 4.32 -28.90
C GLY A 70 20.60 2.82 -29.04
N GLN A 71 20.86 2.00 -28.04
CA GLN A 71 20.58 0.56 -28.05
C GLN A 71 20.34 0.05 -26.60
N ASN A 72 19.69 -1.12 -26.49
CA ASN A 72 19.41 -1.70 -25.16
C ASN A 72 20.38 -2.85 -24.79
N SER A 73 20.84 -3.60 -25.76
CA SER A 73 21.67 -4.80 -25.54
C SER A 73 22.94 -4.77 -26.44
N PRO A 74 23.92 -3.92 -26.11
CA PRO A 74 25.18 -3.88 -26.83
C PRO A 74 25.92 -5.22 -26.69
N GLN A 75 26.77 -5.55 -27.68
CA GLN A 75 27.58 -6.77 -27.62
C GLN A 75 28.42 -6.86 -26.35
N ARG A 76 28.87 -5.72 -25.85
CA ARG A 76 29.58 -5.60 -24.58
C ARG A 76 28.95 -4.44 -23.81
N VAL A 77 28.33 -4.78 -22.67
CA VAL A 77 27.77 -3.79 -21.76
C VAL A 77 28.89 -3.10 -20.99
N ALA A 78 28.72 -1.82 -20.73
CA ALA A 78 29.64 -1.03 -19.91
C ALA A 78 29.91 -1.71 -18.55
N HIS A 79 31.08 -1.48 -18.01
CA HIS A 79 31.52 -2.01 -16.72
C HIS A 79 31.45 -3.54 -16.57
N GLY A 80 31.30 -4.28 -17.68
CA GLY A 80 31.18 -5.75 -17.64
C GLY A 80 29.82 -6.26 -17.15
N LEU A 81 28.82 -5.40 -17.13
CA LEU A 81 27.47 -5.72 -16.67
C LEU A 81 26.71 -6.61 -17.67
N TYR A 82 25.62 -7.21 -17.22
CA TYR A 82 24.67 -7.94 -18.04
C TYR A 82 23.46 -7.05 -18.34
N ALA A 83 23.01 -7.03 -19.60
CA ALA A 83 21.74 -6.42 -19.98
C ALA A 83 20.62 -7.46 -19.79
N GLU A 84 19.60 -7.10 -19.03
CA GLU A 84 18.44 -7.94 -18.76
C GLU A 84 17.16 -7.16 -19.01
N GLN A 85 16.18 -7.76 -19.69
CA GLN A 85 14.88 -7.16 -19.88
C GLN A 85 13.88 -7.71 -18.85
N LEU A 86 13.26 -6.83 -18.05
CA LEU A 86 12.12 -7.14 -17.22
C LEU A 86 10.84 -6.64 -17.91
N SER A 87 9.97 -7.57 -18.31
CA SER A 87 8.73 -7.26 -19.03
C SER A 87 7.53 -7.52 -18.13
N GLY A 88 6.73 -6.49 -17.88
CA GLY A 88 5.47 -6.57 -17.15
C GLY A 88 4.26 -6.82 -18.07
N SER A 89 4.45 -6.81 -19.38
CA SER A 89 3.43 -7.11 -20.38
C SER A 89 3.98 -8.08 -21.42
N ALA A 90 3.09 -8.71 -22.20
CA ALA A 90 3.51 -9.53 -23.33
C ALA A 90 4.35 -8.71 -24.31
N PHE A 91 5.34 -9.34 -24.98
CA PHE A 91 6.19 -8.66 -25.97
C PHE A 91 5.38 -8.05 -27.14
N THR A 92 4.22 -8.63 -27.42
CA THR A 92 3.31 -8.19 -28.49
C THR A 92 2.27 -7.18 -28.05
N ALA A 93 2.31 -6.72 -26.79
CA ALA A 93 1.39 -5.70 -26.31
C ALA A 93 1.50 -4.41 -27.14
N PRO A 94 0.40 -3.68 -27.40
CA PRO A 94 0.45 -2.39 -28.08
C PRO A 94 1.42 -1.44 -27.40
N ARG A 95 2.08 -0.57 -28.16
CA ARG A 95 3.12 0.33 -27.63
C ARG A 95 2.65 1.16 -26.43
N ALA A 96 1.39 1.61 -26.41
CA ALA A 96 0.83 2.39 -25.33
C ALA A 96 0.64 1.58 -24.03
N GLU A 97 0.43 0.26 -24.16
CA GLU A 97 0.18 -0.65 -23.05
C GLU A 97 1.42 -1.44 -22.63
N ASN A 98 2.51 -1.36 -23.42
CA ASN A 98 3.70 -2.13 -23.16
C ASN A 98 4.45 -1.60 -21.93
N ARG A 99 4.68 -2.49 -20.96
CA ARG A 99 5.40 -2.22 -19.71
C ARG A 99 6.67 -3.05 -19.69
N ARG A 100 7.81 -2.38 -19.69
CA ARG A 100 9.13 -3.04 -19.66
C ARG A 100 10.20 -2.10 -19.16
N SER A 101 11.24 -2.68 -18.56
CA SER A 101 12.47 -1.98 -18.21
C SER A 101 13.68 -2.82 -18.60
N TRP A 102 14.76 -2.15 -18.98
CA TRP A 102 16.07 -2.74 -19.19
C TRP A 102 16.91 -2.49 -17.94
N LEU A 103 17.47 -3.57 -17.41
CA LEU A 103 18.28 -3.60 -16.21
C LEU A 103 19.71 -3.92 -16.60
N TYR A 104 20.66 -3.14 -16.12
CA TYR A 104 22.10 -3.36 -16.29
C TYR A 104 22.65 -3.75 -14.94
N ARG A 105 22.96 -5.06 -14.80
CA ARG A 105 23.20 -5.67 -13.50
C ARG A 105 24.49 -6.48 -13.45
N ILE A 106 25.01 -6.69 -12.26
CA ILE A 106 26.27 -7.37 -12.03
C ILE A 106 26.15 -8.87 -12.33
N ARG A 107 25.03 -9.50 -11.95
CA ARG A 107 24.75 -10.93 -12.16
C ARG A 107 23.35 -11.12 -12.72
N PRO A 108 23.17 -11.89 -13.81
CA PRO A 108 21.84 -12.07 -14.40
C PRO A 108 20.90 -12.81 -13.46
N ALA A 109 19.60 -12.50 -13.56
CA ALA A 109 18.55 -13.07 -12.71
C ALA A 109 18.44 -14.60 -12.80
N ALA A 110 19.02 -15.21 -13.84
CA ALA A 110 19.07 -16.65 -14.02
C ALA A 110 20.07 -17.37 -13.07
N MET A 111 20.92 -16.61 -12.37
CA MET A 111 21.89 -17.18 -11.44
C MET A 111 21.24 -17.45 -10.08
N HIS A 112 20.66 -18.61 -9.94
CA HIS A 112 20.08 -19.13 -8.69
C HIS A 112 20.08 -20.66 -8.71
N GLY A 113 20.01 -21.26 -7.53
CA GLY A 113 19.79 -22.70 -7.36
C GLY A 113 18.37 -23.13 -7.76
N PRO A 114 18.07 -24.44 -7.72
CA PRO A 114 16.71 -24.91 -7.94
C PRO A 114 15.78 -24.39 -6.83
N PHE A 115 14.54 -24.09 -7.21
CA PHE A 115 13.54 -23.68 -6.24
C PHE A 115 12.95 -24.88 -5.49
N GLU A 116 12.90 -24.78 -4.18
CA GLU A 116 12.22 -25.71 -3.29
C GLU A 116 11.00 -25.05 -2.66
N ARG A 117 9.90 -25.79 -2.54
CA ARG A 117 8.69 -25.28 -1.90
C ARG A 117 8.91 -25.05 -0.41
N CYS A 118 8.60 -23.85 0.08
CA CYS A 118 8.55 -23.54 1.49
C CYS A 118 7.12 -23.35 1.99
N MET A 119 6.89 -23.65 3.26
CA MET A 119 5.57 -23.59 3.85
C MET A 119 5.36 -22.26 4.58
N GLN A 120 4.29 -21.57 4.22
CA GLN A 120 3.78 -20.41 4.95
C GLN A 120 2.27 -20.64 5.18
N PRO A 121 1.88 -21.19 6.34
CA PRO A 121 0.50 -21.65 6.56
C PRO A 121 -0.52 -20.52 6.62
N ARG A 122 -0.08 -19.27 6.75
CA ARG A 122 -0.96 -18.08 6.78
C ARG A 122 -1.13 -17.42 5.41
N LEU A 123 -0.41 -17.90 4.39
CA LEU A 123 -0.52 -17.38 3.03
C LEU A 123 -1.37 -18.33 2.18
N HIS A 124 -2.48 -17.83 1.67
CA HIS A 124 -3.44 -18.57 0.86
C HIS A 124 -3.84 -17.72 -0.36
N ASP A 125 -3.92 -18.33 -1.53
CA ASP A 125 -4.40 -17.71 -2.78
C ASP A 125 -5.41 -18.59 -3.52
N ASP A 126 -5.84 -19.71 -2.91
CA ASP A 126 -6.97 -20.49 -3.40
C ASP A 126 -8.23 -20.06 -2.63
N PHE A 127 -9.10 -19.34 -3.32
CA PHE A 127 -10.35 -18.83 -2.77
C PHE A 127 -11.56 -19.62 -3.24
N GLY A 128 -11.36 -20.70 -4.04
CA GLY A 128 -12.43 -21.52 -4.60
C GLY A 128 -13.31 -22.15 -3.53
N ASP A 129 -12.68 -22.70 -2.50
CA ASP A 129 -13.33 -23.41 -1.39
C ASP A 129 -13.45 -22.56 -0.12
N GLY A 130 -13.14 -21.26 -0.19
CA GLY A 130 -13.23 -20.34 0.94
C GLY A 130 -14.67 -20.20 1.46
N PRO A 131 -14.84 -19.85 2.75
CA PRO A 131 -16.16 -19.60 3.33
C PRO A 131 -16.91 -18.53 2.55
N VAL A 132 -18.22 -18.70 2.40
CA VAL A 132 -19.10 -17.71 1.79
C VAL A 132 -20.14 -17.28 2.82
N SER A 133 -20.33 -15.97 2.97
CA SER A 133 -21.37 -15.39 3.78
C SER A 133 -21.82 -14.05 3.21
N PRO A 134 -23.12 -13.74 3.21
CA PRO A 134 -23.63 -12.43 2.91
C PRO A 134 -23.48 -11.44 4.07
N ASP A 135 -22.92 -11.88 5.20
CA ASP A 135 -22.75 -11.03 6.38
C ASP A 135 -21.61 -10.01 6.19
N GLN A 136 -21.78 -8.84 6.79
CA GLN A 136 -20.69 -7.89 6.98
C GLN A 136 -19.69 -8.49 7.97
N MET A 137 -18.40 -8.30 7.71
CA MET A 137 -17.33 -8.78 8.58
C MET A 137 -16.39 -7.64 8.96
N ARG A 138 -15.87 -7.70 10.19
CA ARG A 138 -14.87 -6.74 10.68
C ARG A 138 -13.84 -7.42 11.56
N TRP A 139 -12.60 -6.98 11.44
CA TRP A 139 -11.48 -7.44 12.27
C TRP A 139 -10.83 -6.26 12.98
N SER A 140 -10.52 -6.43 14.23
CA SER A 140 -9.64 -5.53 14.99
C SER A 140 -8.21 -5.63 14.45
N PRO A 141 -7.34 -4.65 14.78
CA PRO A 141 -5.95 -4.69 14.33
C PRO A 141 -5.26 -6.01 14.68
N MET A 142 -4.55 -6.60 13.72
CA MET A 142 -3.74 -7.79 13.97
C MET A 142 -2.62 -7.43 14.96
N PRO A 143 -2.41 -8.20 16.05
CA PRO A 143 -1.33 -7.95 16.99
C PRO A 143 0.04 -8.01 16.32
N LEU A 144 0.96 -7.13 16.76
CA LEU A 144 2.37 -7.25 16.36
C LEU A 144 3.00 -8.50 16.99
N PRO A 145 3.91 -9.19 16.28
CA PRO A 145 4.58 -10.37 16.81
C PRO A 145 5.49 -10.01 18.00
N GLU A 146 5.45 -10.84 19.04
CA GLU A 146 6.38 -10.75 20.19
C GLU A 146 7.73 -11.41 19.91
N THR A 147 7.79 -12.28 18.93
CA THR A 147 9.01 -12.96 18.46
C THR A 147 9.51 -12.36 17.15
N PRO A 148 10.78 -12.52 16.77
CA PRO A 148 11.29 -12.06 15.48
C PRO A 148 10.52 -12.69 14.31
N VAL A 149 9.82 -11.86 13.54
CA VAL A 149 9.08 -12.23 12.33
C VAL A 149 9.35 -11.17 11.28
N ASP A 150 9.86 -11.57 10.13
CA ASP A 150 10.07 -10.66 9.00
C ASP A 150 8.79 -10.43 8.18
N PHE A 151 8.89 -9.59 7.16
CA PHE A 151 7.76 -9.21 6.32
C PHE A 151 7.09 -10.41 5.65
N VAL A 152 7.86 -11.35 5.07
CA VAL A 152 7.31 -12.50 4.33
C VAL A 152 6.62 -13.47 5.28
N ASP A 153 7.24 -13.76 6.41
CA ASP A 153 6.67 -14.63 7.44
C ASP A 153 5.52 -13.95 8.21
N GLY A 154 5.49 -12.61 8.19
CA GLY A 154 4.43 -11.78 8.76
C GLY A 154 3.17 -11.65 7.91
N LEU A 155 3.19 -12.11 6.64
CA LEU A 155 2.03 -12.05 5.75
C LEU A 155 0.91 -12.98 6.23
N TYR A 156 -0.32 -12.44 6.19
CA TYR A 156 -1.53 -13.14 6.56
C TYR A 156 -2.64 -12.83 5.55
N THR A 157 -3.11 -13.84 4.82
CA THR A 157 -4.20 -13.66 3.86
C THR A 157 -5.53 -13.60 4.59
N VAL A 158 -6.19 -12.45 4.50
CA VAL A 158 -7.53 -12.23 5.07
C VAL A 158 -8.60 -12.73 4.10
N ALA A 159 -8.54 -12.30 2.85
CA ALA A 159 -9.56 -12.60 1.86
C ALA A 159 -9.01 -12.43 0.43
N GLY A 160 -9.78 -12.86 -0.55
CA GLY A 160 -9.45 -12.63 -1.95
C GLY A 160 -10.47 -13.24 -2.90
N ASN A 161 -10.16 -13.16 -4.19
CA ASN A 161 -10.96 -13.75 -5.27
C ASN A 161 -10.08 -14.02 -6.50
N GLY A 162 -10.64 -14.70 -7.49
CA GLY A 162 -9.96 -14.96 -8.75
C GLY A 162 -8.86 -16.00 -8.63
N SER A 163 -7.84 -15.87 -9.49
CA SER A 163 -6.74 -16.82 -9.59
C SER A 163 -5.52 -16.17 -10.22
N ALA A 164 -4.36 -16.37 -9.61
CA ALA A 164 -3.08 -15.93 -10.18
C ALA A 164 -2.79 -16.59 -11.54
N ALA A 165 -3.18 -17.87 -11.71
CA ALA A 165 -3.02 -18.59 -12.98
C ALA A 165 -3.89 -18.02 -14.10
N ALA A 166 -5.10 -17.57 -13.77
CA ALA A 166 -6.00 -16.92 -14.72
C ALA A 166 -5.73 -15.42 -14.90
N GLN A 167 -4.78 -14.87 -14.15
CA GLN A 167 -4.44 -13.44 -14.14
C GLN A 167 -5.66 -12.53 -13.92
N THR A 168 -6.50 -12.90 -12.95
CA THR A 168 -7.69 -12.14 -12.57
C THR A 168 -7.93 -12.24 -11.08
N GLY A 169 -8.46 -11.18 -10.49
CA GLY A 169 -8.77 -11.12 -9.07
C GLY A 169 -7.65 -10.54 -8.21
N ILE A 170 -7.83 -10.67 -6.90
CA ILE A 170 -6.94 -10.07 -5.89
C ILE A 170 -6.78 -11.00 -4.69
N ALA A 171 -5.68 -10.84 -3.97
CA ALA A 171 -5.53 -11.34 -2.61
C ALA A 171 -5.26 -10.18 -1.65
N VAL A 172 -6.09 -10.08 -0.62
CA VAL A 172 -5.95 -9.06 0.42
C VAL A 172 -5.29 -9.67 1.65
N ARG A 173 -4.19 -9.07 2.05
CA ARG A 173 -3.38 -9.50 3.19
C ARG A 173 -3.20 -8.36 4.19
N VAL A 174 -2.97 -8.74 5.41
CA VAL A 174 -2.31 -7.88 6.40
C VAL A 174 -0.91 -8.43 6.63
N TYR A 175 0.02 -7.56 6.95
CA TYR A 175 1.34 -7.96 7.43
C TYR A 175 1.58 -7.41 8.83
N ALA A 176 2.31 -8.17 9.64
CA ALA A 176 2.82 -7.73 10.92
C ALA A 176 4.23 -8.30 11.07
N ALA A 177 5.22 -7.41 11.08
CA ALA A 177 6.63 -7.76 11.14
C ALA A 177 7.31 -7.06 12.31
N SER A 178 8.19 -7.77 13.01
CA SER A 178 8.96 -7.25 14.14
C SER A 178 10.46 -7.13 13.86
N THR A 179 10.94 -7.68 12.73
CA THR A 179 12.35 -7.61 12.32
C THR A 179 12.49 -7.38 10.82
N SER A 180 13.59 -6.76 10.42
CA SER A 180 13.96 -6.61 9.01
C SER A 180 14.33 -7.96 8.40
N MET A 181 14.10 -8.12 7.10
CA MET A 181 14.61 -9.26 6.32
C MET A 181 16.14 -9.20 6.28
N GLN A 182 16.80 -10.28 6.63
CA GLN A 182 18.25 -10.40 6.61
C GLN A 182 18.68 -11.63 5.81
N GLY A 183 19.58 -11.44 4.84
CA GLY A 183 20.03 -12.52 3.96
C GLY A 183 18.92 -13.13 3.10
N ARG A 184 17.78 -12.50 3.02
CA ARG A 184 16.56 -12.98 2.38
C ARG A 184 15.97 -11.90 1.48
N TYR A 185 15.57 -12.29 0.26
CA TYR A 185 14.94 -11.43 -0.72
C TYR A 185 13.64 -12.07 -1.20
N TYR A 186 12.74 -11.24 -1.70
CA TYR A 186 11.41 -11.70 -2.08
C TYR A 186 10.96 -11.06 -3.39
N TYR A 187 10.16 -11.79 -4.16
CA TYR A 187 9.36 -11.25 -5.25
C TYR A 187 8.06 -12.05 -5.44
N SER A 188 7.03 -11.41 -5.98
CA SER A 188 5.84 -12.11 -6.45
C SER A 188 5.86 -12.27 -7.97
N ALA A 189 5.70 -13.51 -8.46
CA ALA A 189 5.43 -13.80 -9.85
C ALA A 189 3.94 -13.81 -10.18
N ASP A 190 3.07 -13.77 -9.16
CA ASP A 190 1.62 -13.89 -9.29
C ASP A 190 0.93 -12.55 -9.59
N GLY A 191 1.38 -11.47 -8.96
CA GLY A 191 0.75 -10.16 -9.08
C GLY A 191 1.67 -9.01 -8.72
N GLU A 192 1.25 -7.79 -9.03
CA GLU A 192 1.83 -6.60 -8.44
C GLU A 192 1.28 -6.38 -7.02
N GLN A 193 2.08 -5.82 -6.14
CA GLN A 193 1.77 -5.67 -4.73
C GLN A 193 1.59 -4.21 -4.36
N LEU A 194 0.36 -3.80 -4.01
CA LEU A 194 0.05 -2.51 -3.42
C LEU A 194 0.16 -2.65 -1.90
N ILE A 195 1.13 -1.95 -1.31
CA ILE A 195 1.47 -2.00 0.12
C ILE A 195 1.03 -0.70 0.78
N VAL A 196 0.29 -0.81 1.89
CA VAL A 196 -0.26 0.31 2.66
C VAL A 196 0.21 0.19 4.11
N PRO A 197 1.34 0.80 4.50
CA PRO A 197 1.78 0.83 5.89
C PRO A 197 0.75 1.55 6.78
N GLN A 198 0.48 0.95 7.94
CA GLN A 198 -0.39 1.54 8.95
C GLN A 198 0.39 1.98 10.19
N GLN A 199 1.37 1.19 10.61
CA GLN A 199 2.24 1.47 11.76
C GLN A 199 3.67 1.11 11.41
N GLY A 200 4.61 2.01 11.71
CA GLY A 200 6.02 1.86 11.36
C GLY A 200 6.29 2.04 9.86
N ARG A 201 7.38 2.70 9.54
CA ARG A 201 7.84 2.89 8.17
C ARG A 201 8.47 1.62 7.63
N LEU A 202 8.27 1.34 6.34
CA LEU A 202 9.00 0.33 5.59
C LEU A 202 10.08 0.99 4.73
N ARG A 203 11.27 0.41 4.71
CA ARG A 203 12.23 0.61 3.63
C ARG A 203 12.17 -0.60 2.71
N LEU A 204 11.73 -0.37 1.48
CA LEU A 204 11.69 -1.37 0.43
C LEU A 204 12.95 -1.22 -0.42
N ALA A 205 13.98 -1.98 -0.11
CA ALA A 205 15.19 -2.05 -0.92
C ALA A 205 14.91 -2.97 -2.09
N THR A 206 14.69 -2.40 -3.29
CA THR A 206 14.41 -3.15 -4.52
C THR A 206 15.63 -3.22 -5.42
N GLU A 207 15.65 -4.17 -6.36
CA GLU A 207 16.71 -4.24 -7.37
C GLU A 207 16.80 -2.98 -8.27
N MET A 208 15.76 -2.13 -8.25
CA MET A 208 15.71 -0.89 -9.05
C MET A 208 15.99 0.38 -8.23
N GLY A 209 16.24 0.25 -6.93
CA GLY A 209 16.49 1.34 -5.99
C GLY A 209 15.63 1.24 -4.73
N VAL A 210 15.68 2.24 -3.86
CA VAL A 210 15.09 2.20 -2.51
C VAL A 210 13.88 3.10 -2.40
N LEU A 211 12.78 2.56 -1.83
CA LEU A 211 11.59 3.31 -1.44
C LEU A 211 11.47 3.31 0.09
N ASP A 212 11.49 4.48 0.70
CA ASP A 212 11.05 4.67 2.09
C ASP A 212 9.55 5.01 2.07
N VAL A 213 8.74 4.22 2.77
CA VAL A 213 7.27 4.30 2.74
C VAL A 213 6.75 4.39 4.16
N GLU A 214 6.20 5.53 4.54
CA GLU A 214 5.65 5.76 5.87
C GLU A 214 4.13 5.55 5.90
N PRO A 215 3.50 5.44 7.08
CA PRO A 215 2.04 5.47 7.19
C PRO A 215 1.43 6.68 6.47
N GLN A 216 0.31 6.47 5.79
CA GLN A 216 -0.34 7.41 4.86
C GLN A 216 0.39 7.58 3.51
N GLU A 217 1.39 6.77 3.21
CA GLU A 217 1.91 6.55 1.86
C GLU A 217 1.54 5.14 1.39
N ILE A 218 1.62 4.92 0.10
CA ILE A 218 1.55 3.59 -0.52
C ILE A 218 2.78 3.33 -1.37
N ALA A 219 3.10 2.04 -1.53
CA ALA A 219 4.03 1.60 -2.57
C ALA A 219 3.38 0.54 -3.44
N VAL A 220 3.74 0.54 -4.72
CA VAL A 220 3.42 -0.56 -5.64
C VAL A 220 4.73 -1.18 -6.12
N ILE A 221 4.88 -2.47 -5.83
CA ILE A 221 5.99 -3.27 -6.33
C ILE A 221 5.46 -4.11 -7.50
N PRO A 222 5.95 -3.88 -8.71
CA PRO A 222 5.52 -4.63 -9.89
C PRO A 222 5.87 -6.11 -9.79
N ARG A 223 5.10 -6.95 -10.48
CA ARG A 223 5.33 -8.40 -10.60
C ARG A 223 6.77 -8.68 -11.05
N GLY A 224 7.46 -9.55 -10.34
CA GLY A 224 8.82 -9.98 -10.66
C GLY A 224 9.95 -9.12 -10.12
N VAL A 225 9.68 -7.91 -9.64
CA VAL A 225 10.70 -7.04 -9.01
C VAL A 225 11.12 -7.64 -7.67
N ARG A 226 12.42 -7.85 -7.52
CA ARG A 226 13.05 -8.40 -6.32
C ARG A 226 13.28 -7.31 -5.27
N PHE A 227 12.99 -7.62 -4.01
CA PHE A 227 13.19 -6.67 -2.92
C PHE A 227 13.38 -7.37 -1.57
N ARG A 228 13.88 -6.62 -0.60
CA ARG A 228 13.78 -6.95 0.82
C ARG A 228 13.14 -5.80 1.58
N VAL A 229 12.56 -6.11 2.74
CA VAL A 229 11.91 -5.13 3.62
C VAL A 229 12.76 -4.92 4.86
N GLU A 230 13.08 -3.65 5.12
CA GLU A 230 13.73 -3.21 6.34
C GLU A 230 12.76 -2.39 7.18
N LEU A 231 12.88 -2.49 8.51
CA LEU A 231 12.01 -1.82 9.49
C LEU A 231 12.81 -0.74 10.24
N PRO A 232 13.01 0.45 9.66
CA PRO A 232 13.88 1.46 10.27
C PRO A 232 13.34 2.03 11.59
N ASP A 233 12.02 1.97 11.81
CA ASP A 233 11.37 2.49 13.01
C ASP A 233 10.96 1.36 13.99
N GLY A 234 11.46 0.13 13.79
CA GLY A 234 11.07 -1.05 14.55
C GLY A 234 9.81 -1.73 14.00
N PRO A 235 9.02 -2.43 14.81
CA PRO A 235 7.91 -3.24 14.34
C PRO A 235 6.92 -2.47 13.47
N SER A 236 6.47 -3.10 12.38
CA SER A 236 5.58 -2.52 11.40
C SER A 236 4.37 -3.43 11.13
N ARG A 237 3.24 -2.81 10.87
CA ARG A 237 1.99 -3.46 10.46
C ARG A 237 1.32 -2.64 9.36
N GLY A 238 0.63 -3.33 8.47
CA GLY A 238 -0.14 -2.69 7.42
C GLY A 238 -0.87 -3.69 6.56
N TYR A 239 -1.25 -3.25 5.37
CA TYR A 239 -2.06 -4.01 4.43
C TYR A 239 -1.29 -4.20 3.12
N LEU A 240 -1.62 -5.27 2.43
CA LEU A 240 -1.10 -5.58 1.12
C LEU A 240 -2.25 -6.11 0.25
N CYS A 241 -2.48 -5.48 -0.89
CA CYS A 241 -3.33 -6.03 -1.93
C CYS A 241 -2.45 -6.51 -3.09
N GLU A 242 -2.49 -7.79 -3.36
CA GLU A 242 -1.85 -8.37 -4.53
C GLU A 242 -2.86 -8.44 -5.67
N ASN A 243 -2.57 -7.71 -6.75
CA ASN A 243 -3.39 -7.62 -7.94
C ASN A 243 -2.92 -8.64 -8.98
N PHE A 244 -3.73 -9.66 -9.23
CA PHE A 244 -3.42 -10.68 -10.26
C PHE A 244 -3.76 -10.22 -11.67
N GLY A 245 -4.59 -9.19 -11.80
CA GLY A 245 -5.10 -8.68 -13.08
C GLY A 245 -4.14 -7.77 -13.83
N ALA A 246 -4.72 -6.89 -14.63
CA ALA A 246 -3.99 -5.86 -15.36
C ALA A 246 -3.31 -4.88 -14.40
N HIS A 247 -2.27 -4.19 -14.91
CA HIS A 247 -1.53 -3.21 -14.10
C HIS A 247 -2.44 -2.11 -13.55
N LEU A 248 -2.14 -1.68 -12.33
CA LEU A 248 -2.71 -0.48 -11.74
C LEU A 248 -2.37 0.73 -12.62
N ARG A 249 -3.36 1.55 -12.87
CA ARG A 249 -3.26 2.80 -13.63
C ARG A 249 -4.01 3.92 -12.92
N LEU A 250 -3.76 5.15 -13.32
CA LEU A 250 -4.58 6.28 -12.88
C LEU A 250 -5.99 6.11 -13.42
N SER A 251 -6.97 6.51 -12.62
CA SER A 251 -8.37 6.52 -13.04
C SER A 251 -8.63 7.58 -14.10
N ASP A 252 -9.65 7.36 -14.94
CA ASP A 252 -10.11 8.35 -15.89
C ASP A 252 -10.68 9.60 -15.17
N LEU A 253 -10.31 10.78 -15.63
CA LEU A 253 -10.73 12.02 -14.99
C LEU A 253 -12.21 12.33 -15.21
N GLY A 254 -12.76 11.95 -16.37
CA GLY A 254 -14.15 12.20 -16.72
C GLY A 254 -14.54 13.67 -16.51
N PRO A 255 -15.68 13.95 -15.86
CA PRO A 255 -16.14 15.32 -15.59
C PRO A 255 -15.35 16.04 -14.48
N ILE A 256 -14.48 15.36 -13.75
CA ILE A 256 -13.70 15.93 -12.63
C ILE A 256 -12.65 16.91 -13.13
N GLY A 257 -12.06 16.63 -14.29
CA GLY A 257 -11.01 17.46 -14.89
C GLY A 257 -9.60 17.16 -14.33
N SER A 258 -8.60 17.84 -14.88
CA SER A 258 -7.18 17.53 -14.68
C SER A 258 -6.64 17.81 -13.27
N ASN A 259 -7.33 18.61 -12.48
CA ASN A 259 -6.88 18.99 -11.13
C ASN A 259 -7.52 18.13 -10.02
N GLY A 260 -8.39 17.18 -10.37
CA GLY A 260 -8.98 16.23 -9.43
C GLY A 260 -8.15 14.97 -9.28
N LEU A 261 -8.44 14.16 -8.25
CA LEU A 261 -7.84 12.86 -7.97
C LEU A 261 -6.31 12.92 -7.72
N ALA A 262 -5.63 11.78 -7.87
CA ALA A 262 -4.19 11.69 -7.73
C ALA A 262 -3.46 12.33 -8.92
N ASN A 263 -2.51 13.23 -8.66
CA ASN A 263 -1.75 13.86 -9.71
C ASN A 263 -0.55 12.98 -10.13
N PRO A 264 -0.36 12.70 -11.44
CA PRO A 264 0.77 11.89 -11.91
C PRO A 264 2.14 12.31 -11.39
N ARG A 265 2.38 13.62 -11.24
CA ARG A 265 3.67 14.17 -10.76
C ARG A 265 4.02 13.79 -9.32
N ASP A 266 3.03 13.38 -8.51
CA ASP A 266 3.23 13.09 -7.09
C ASP A 266 3.58 11.61 -6.85
N PHE A 267 3.57 10.79 -7.91
CA PHE A 267 4.10 9.44 -7.89
C PHE A 267 5.62 9.45 -8.07
N LEU A 268 6.32 8.71 -7.23
CA LEU A 268 7.77 8.74 -7.12
C LEU A 268 8.35 7.34 -7.35
N SER A 269 9.18 7.19 -8.38
CA SER A 269 9.98 5.98 -8.62
C SER A 269 11.40 6.17 -8.10
N PRO A 270 12.10 5.12 -7.61
CA PRO A 270 13.43 5.27 -7.02
C PRO A 270 14.48 5.51 -8.10
N GLN A 271 15.53 6.28 -7.76
CA GLN A 271 16.76 6.29 -8.54
C GLN A 271 17.54 4.99 -8.30
N ALA A 272 18.28 4.54 -9.32
CA ALA A 272 19.09 3.35 -9.26
C ALA A 272 20.04 3.37 -8.06
N ALA A 273 20.01 2.32 -7.28
CA ALA A 273 20.95 2.01 -6.20
C ALA A 273 21.16 0.51 -6.19
N TYR A 274 22.37 0.07 -5.88
CA TYR A 274 22.73 -1.34 -5.92
C TYR A 274 23.61 -1.74 -4.74
N GLU A 275 23.70 -3.03 -4.53
CA GLU A 275 24.68 -3.65 -3.64
C GLU A 275 25.41 -4.80 -4.35
N ASP A 276 26.72 -4.88 -4.18
CA ASP A 276 27.54 -5.97 -4.69
C ASP A 276 28.02 -6.81 -3.50
N LEU A 277 27.15 -7.72 -3.05
CA LEU A 277 27.40 -8.58 -1.90
C LEU A 277 27.39 -10.04 -2.33
N GLU A 278 28.40 -10.78 -1.86
CA GLU A 278 28.45 -12.23 -1.95
C GLU A 278 28.26 -12.86 -0.57
N GLY A 279 27.59 -14.00 -0.52
CA GLY A 279 27.29 -14.70 0.72
C GLY A 279 26.14 -15.69 0.58
N ASP A 280 25.75 -16.29 1.69
CA ASP A 280 24.63 -17.22 1.74
C ASP A 280 23.33 -16.41 1.82
N PHE A 281 22.67 -16.27 0.68
CA PHE A 281 21.41 -15.56 0.57
C PHE A 281 20.30 -16.46 0.07
N GLU A 282 19.06 -16.17 0.51
CA GLU A 282 17.84 -16.84 0.09
C GLU A 282 16.98 -15.92 -0.79
N LEU A 283 16.57 -16.42 -1.96
CA LEU A 283 15.57 -15.80 -2.80
C LEU A 283 14.23 -16.52 -2.65
N VAL A 284 13.24 -15.83 -2.12
CA VAL A 284 11.88 -16.34 -1.99
C VAL A 284 11.02 -15.86 -3.15
N ALA A 285 10.49 -16.78 -3.93
CA ALA A 285 9.55 -16.52 -5.01
C ALA A 285 8.13 -16.89 -4.56
N LYS A 286 7.18 -15.98 -4.71
CA LYS A 286 5.77 -16.34 -4.66
C LYS A 286 5.31 -16.72 -6.06
N PHE A 287 4.90 -17.97 -6.25
CA PHE A 287 4.46 -18.51 -7.54
C PHE A 287 3.27 -19.45 -7.37
N GLN A 288 2.18 -19.14 -8.05
CA GLN A 288 0.90 -19.86 -8.00
C GLN A 288 0.39 -20.08 -6.56
N GLY A 289 0.39 -18.98 -5.79
CA GLY A 289 -0.12 -18.97 -4.41
C GLY A 289 0.78 -19.64 -3.38
N HIS A 290 1.96 -20.09 -3.79
CA HIS A 290 2.91 -20.79 -2.92
C HIS A 290 4.24 -20.04 -2.85
N LEU A 291 4.94 -20.19 -1.72
CA LEU A 291 6.30 -19.74 -1.59
C LEU A 291 7.30 -20.82 -1.99
N TRP A 292 8.32 -20.39 -2.69
CA TRP A 292 9.44 -21.20 -3.16
C TRP A 292 10.72 -20.48 -2.77
N ARG A 293 11.73 -21.18 -2.34
CA ARG A 293 13.03 -20.62 -2.00
C ARG A 293 14.12 -21.24 -2.87
N ALA A 294 15.11 -20.44 -3.21
CA ALA A 294 16.33 -20.88 -3.84
C ALA A 294 17.52 -20.23 -3.15
N ASP A 295 18.59 -20.99 -2.98
CA ASP A 295 19.86 -20.42 -2.55
C ASP A 295 20.46 -19.61 -3.70
N ILE A 296 20.95 -18.42 -3.38
CA ILE A 296 21.69 -17.55 -4.27
C ILE A 296 22.96 -17.10 -3.58
N GLY A 297 24.10 -17.16 -4.26
CA GLY A 297 25.39 -16.80 -3.68
C GLY A 297 25.68 -15.29 -3.66
N HIS A 298 24.68 -14.46 -3.90
CA HIS A 298 24.85 -13.02 -4.02
C HIS A 298 23.54 -12.27 -3.74
N SER A 299 23.63 -10.97 -3.43
CA SER A 299 22.44 -10.12 -3.42
C SER A 299 21.86 -9.96 -4.81
N PRO A 300 20.53 -10.12 -5.00
CA PRO A 300 19.88 -9.84 -6.28
C PRO A 300 19.56 -8.35 -6.48
N LEU A 301 19.90 -7.48 -5.52
CA LEU A 301 19.72 -6.04 -5.62
C LEU A 301 20.94 -5.38 -6.28
N ASP A 302 21.39 -5.92 -7.38
CA ASP A 302 22.66 -5.64 -8.03
C ASP A 302 22.53 -4.90 -9.39
N VAL A 303 21.41 -4.22 -9.62
CA VAL A 303 21.16 -3.42 -10.81
C VAL A 303 21.81 -2.05 -10.67
N VAL A 304 22.87 -1.82 -11.44
CA VAL A 304 23.67 -0.59 -11.40
C VAL A 304 23.00 0.57 -12.16
N GLY A 305 22.19 0.25 -13.15
CA GLY A 305 21.41 1.23 -13.89
C GLY A 305 20.21 0.57 -14.57
N TRP A 306 19.16 1.35 -14.80
CA TRP A 306 17.98 0.87 -15.49
C TRP A 306 17.26 2.00 -16.23
N HIS A 307 16.52 1.65 -17.28
CA HIS A 307 15.60 2.56 -17.94
C HIS A 307 14.33 1.82 -18.38
N GLY A 308 13.22 2.51 -18.42
CA GLY A 308 11.92 1.97 -18.84
C GLY A 308 10.76 2.52 -18.05
N ASN A 309 9.58 1.90 -18.22
CA ASN A 309 8.33 2.31 -17.61
C ASN A 309 7.70 1.22 -16.70
N TYR A 310 8.43 0.17 -16.41
CA TYR A 310 8.04 -0.90 -15.49
C TYR A 310 8.96 -0.85 -14.28
N ALA A 311 8.56 -0.13 -13.27
CA ALA A 311 9.36 0.15 -12.09
C ALA A 311 8.47 0.29 -10.84
N PRO A 312 9.01 0.04 -9.65
CA PRO A 312 8.29 0.31 -8.41
C PRO A 312 8.08 1.81 -8.22
N TYR A 313 7.02 2.15 -7.49
CA TYR A 313 6.72 3.54 -7.17
C TYR A 313 6.01 3.66 -5.82
N LYS A 314 6.04 4.87 -5.25
CA LYS A 314 5.26 5.25 -4.08
C LYS A 314 4.42 6.48 -4.35
N TYR A 315 3.38 6.70 -3.53
CA TYR A 315 2.53 7.87 -3.56
C TYR A 315 2.12 8.27 -2.14
N ASP A 316 2.15 9.57 -1.84
CA ASP A 316 1.69 10.14 -0.58
C ASP A 316 0.19 10.46 -0.68
N LEU A 317 -0.64 9.70 0.05
CA LEU A 317 -2.10 9.84 0.05
C LEU A 317 -2.58 11.21 0.53
N ARG A 318 -1.77 11.94 1.31
CA ARG A 318 -2.06 13.30 1.78
C ARG A 318 -2.04 14.33 0.64
N ARG A 319 -1.49 13.97 -0.52
CA ARG A 319 -1.45 14.79 -1.74
C ARG A 319 -2.65 14.59 -2.66
N PHE A 320 -3.57 13.72 -2.28
CA PHE A 320 -4.76 13.46 -3.06
C PHE A 320 -5.64 14.71 -3.14
N ASN A 321 -6.04 15.12 -4.34
CA ASN A 321 -6.88 16.28 -4.52
C ASN A 321 -8.35 15.91 -4.34
N THR A 322 -8.83 16.00 -3.11
CA THR A 322 -10.20 15.65 -2.73
C THR A 322 -11.21 16.62 -3.32
N ILE A 323 -12.19 16.09 -4.04
CA ILE A 323 -13.35 16.83 -4.55
C ILE A 323 -14.57 16.35 -3.76
N GLY A 324 -15.16 17.20 -2.94
CA GLY A 324 -16.24 16.79 -2.06
C GLY A 324 -17.43 17.72 -2.04
N SER A 325 -17.37 18.84 -2.75
CA SER A 325 -18.34 19.94 -2.63
C SER A 325 -19.47 19.78 -3.63
N ILE A 326 -20.57 19.15 -3.21
CA ILE A 326 -21.84 19.11 -3.92
C ILE A 326 -22.90 19.74 -3.02
N SER A 327 -23.72 20.68 -3.56
CA SER A 327 -24.66 21.43 -2.73
C SER A 327 -25.80 20.59 -2.19
N PHE A 328 -26.21 19.53 -2.90
CA PHE A 328 -27.41 18.76 -2.61
C PHE A 328 -27.24 17.26 -2.49
N ASP A 329 -26.10 16.67 -2.72
CA ASP A 329 -25.91 15.24 -2.61
C ASP A 329 -24.55 14.89 -2.03
N HIS A 330 -24.45 13.72 -1.40
CA HIS A 330 -23.18 13.14 -1.04
C HIS A 330 -22.43 12.71 -2.30
N PRO A 331 -21.13 13.04 -2.42
CA PRO A 331 -20.35 12.61 -3.57
C PRO A 331 -20.28 11.08 -3.69
N ASP A 332 -20.34 10.59 -4.90
CA ASP A 332 -20.10 9.18 -5.20
C ASP A 332 -18.64 8.79 -4.86
N PRO A 333 -18.39 7.60 -4.26
CA PRO A 333 -17.04 7.17 -3.91
C PRO A 333 -16.03 7.12 -5.05
N SER A 334 -16.49 7.11 -6.31
CA SER A 334 -15.60 7.15 -7.49
C SER A 334 -14.69 8.37 -7.53
N ILE A 335 -15.06 9.49 -6.90
CA ILE A 335 -14.23 10.70 -6.80
C ILE A 335 -13.02 10.52 -5.86
N PHE A 336 -12.98 9.45 -5.09
CA PHE A 336 -11.90 9.12 -4.16
C PHE A 336 -10.91 8.08 -4.71
N LEU A 337 -11.08 7.68 -5.97
CA LEU A 337 -10.28 6.66 -6.62
C LEU A 337 -8.86 7.15 -6.92
N VAL A 338 -7.87 6.48 -6.36
CA VAL A 338 -6.43 6.77 -6.57
C VAL A 338 -5.89 5.99 -7.76
N LEU A 339 -6.10 4.67 -7.76
CA LEU A 339 -5.62 3.74 -8.77
C LEU A 339 -6.69 2.73 -9.12
N THR A 340 -6.71 2.28 -10.36
CA THR A 340 -7.59 1.22 -10.85
C THR A 340 -6.82 0.17 -11.66
N SER A 341 -7.14 -1.10 -11.47
CA SER A 341 -6.76 -2.20 -12.35
C SER A 341 -7.99 -2.58 -13.17
N PRO A 342 -8.00 -2.38 -14.49
CA PRO A 342 -9.15 -2.76 -15.31
C PRO A 342 -9.35 -4.27 -15.33
N SER A 343 -10.60 -4.69 -15.43
CA SER A 343 -10.94 -6.09 -15.71
C SER A 343 -11.17 -6.32 -17.21
N ASP A 344 -11.48 -7.56 -17.60
CA ASP A 344 -11.92 -7.93 -18.94
C ASP A 344 -13.33 -7.40 -19.31
N THR A 345 -14.09 -6.93 -18.32
CA THR A 345 -15.39 -6.29 -18.52
C THR A 345 -15.19 -4.78 -18.58
N ALA A 346 -15.51 -4.18 -19.71
CA ALA A 346 -15.36 -2.74 -19.90
C ALA A 346 -16.08 -1.91 -18.84
N GLY A 347 -15.38 -0.92 -18.26
CA GLY A 347 -15.93 -0.01 -17.23
C GLY A 347 -16.04 -0.62 -15.83
N VAL A 348 -15.48 -1.81 -15.61
CA VAL A 348 -15.51 -2.48 -14.29
C VAL A 348 -14.09 -2.83 -13.86
N GLY A 349 -13.70 -2.43 -12.66
CA GLY A 349 -12.38 -2.70 -12.09
C GLY A 349 -12.22 -4.16 -11.64
N ASN A 350 -11.03 -4.75 -11.91
CA ASN A 350 -10.56 -5.92 -11.20
C ASN A 350 -10.21 -5.55 -9.76
N LEU A 351 -9.58 -4.38 -9.61
CA LEU A 351 -9.27 -3.74 -8.34
C LEU A 351 -9.39 -2.23 -8.51
N ASP A 352 -10.15 -1.60 -7.65
CA ASP A 352 -10.16 -0.16 -7.46
C ASP A 352 -9.59 0.14 -6.06
N PHE A 353 -8.64 1.07 -5.99
CA PHE A 353 -8.08 1.56 -4.75
C PHE A 353 -8.54 2.99 -4.51
N ALA A 354 -9.48 3.14 -3.60
CA ALA A 354 -10.03 4.41 -3.16
C ALA A 354 -9.54 4.77 -1.75
N ILE A 355 -9.51 6.08 -1.44
CA ILE A 355 -9.16 6.56 -0.11
C ILE A 355 -10.22 7.53 0.41
N PHE A 356 -10.33 7.63 1.72
CA PHE A 356 -11.22 8.57 2.40
C PHE A 356 -10.37 9.49 3.29
N PRO A 357 -9.79 10.55 2.67
CA PRO A 357 -8.86 11.45 3.35
C PRO A 357 -9.62 12.58 4.07
N PRO A 358 -8.90 13.45 4.82
CA PRO A 358 -9.46 14.69 5.36
C PRO A 358 -10.16 15.52 4.28
N ARG A 359 -11.33 16.06 4.59
CA ARG A 359 -12.14 16.82 3.62
C ARG A 359 -13.19 17.70 4.27
N TRP A 360 -13.66 18.70 3.54
CA TRP A 360 -14.82 19.50 3.90
C TRP A 360 -16.12 18.83 3.46
N LEU A 361 -17.11 18.88 4.32
CA LEU A 361 -18.48 18.47 4.08
C LEU A 361 -19.34 19.73 4.01
N VAL A 362 -19.79 20.11 2.82
CA VAL A 362 -20.47 21.37 2.56
C VAL A 362 -21.88 21.18 1.99
N GLN A 363 -22.31 19.94 1.82
CA GLN A 363 -23.61 19.61 1.20
C GLN A 363 -24.76 20.22 2.02
N GLN A 364 -25.54 21.06 1.40
CA GLN A 364 -26.76 21.64 1.96
C GLN A 364 -27.92 20.65 1.81
N HIS A 365 -28.78 20.59 2.80
CA HIS A 365 -30.00 19.75 2.79
C HIS A 365 -29.74 18.26 2.55
N THR A 366 -28.54 17.78 2.77
CA THR A 366 -28.09 16.42 2.46
C THR A 366 -27.61 15.69 3.69
N PHE A 367 -27.95 14.41 3.80
CA PHE A 367 -27.32 13.52 4.76
C PHE A 367 -25.84 13.36 4.41
N ARG A 368 -24.94 13.92 5.20
CA ARG A 368 -23.52 14.07 4.86
C ARG A 368 -22.67 12.79 4.93
N PRO A 369 -22.92 11.83 5.86
CA PRO A 369 -22.25 10.54 5.79
C PRO A 369 -22.61 9.75 4.53
N PRO A 370 -21.83 8.71 4.15
CA PRO A 370 -22.25 7.78 3.12
C PRO A 370 -23.63 7.21 3.44
N TRP A 371 -24.52 7.16 2.44
CA TRP A 371 -25.87 6.61 2.61
C TRP A 371 -25.86 5.09 2.80
N PHE A 372 -26.97 4.52 3.30
CA PHE A 372 -27.14 3.06 3.26
C PHE A 372 -27.21 2.59 1.81
N HIS A 373 -26.45 1.56 1.47
CA HIS A 373 -26.38 1.06 0.10
C HIS A 373 -26.12 -0.44 0.02
N ARG A 374 -26.23 -0.94 -1.20
CA ARG A 374 -25.84 -2.29 -1.62
C ARG A 374 -25.15 -2.13 -2.97
N ASN A 375 -23.94 -2.64 -3.10
CA ASN A 375 -23.12 -2.52 -4.29
C ASN A 375 -22.99 -3.88 -4.99
N VAL A 376 -22.86 -3.90 -6.31
CA VAL A 376 -22.53 -5.13 -7.08
C VAL A 376 -21.09 -5.56 -6.88
N ALA A 377 -20.21 -4.66 -6.52
CA ALA A 377 -18.83 -4.93 -6.16
C ALA A 377 -18.70 -5.35 -4.68
N SER A 378 -17.58 -5.92 -4.33
CA SER A 378 -17.20 -6.26 -2.96
C SER A 378 -16.17 -5.26 -2.46
N GLU A 379 -16.33 -4.80 -1.23
CA GLU A 379 -15.56 -3.74 -0.61
C GLU A 379 -14.77 -4.28 0.59
N PHE A 380 -13.44 -4.18 0.52
CA PHE A 380 -12.57 -4.43 1.66
C PHE A 380 -11.97 -3.10 2.11
N MET A 381 -12.31 -2.68 3.32
CA MET A 381 -11.84 -1.41 3.88
C MET A 381 -10.76 -1.63 4.94
N GLY A 382 -9.84 -0.66 5.04
CA GLY A 382 -8.86 -0.55 6.11
C GLY A 382 -8.79 0.88 6.65
N LEU A 383 -8.42 1.01 7.92
CA LEU A 383 -8.20 2.31 8.55
C LEU A 383 -6.71 2.48 8.85
N VAL A 384 -6.08 3.44 8.20
CA VAL A 384 -4.65 3.75 8.40
C VAL A 384 -4.47 4.66 9.60
N HIS A 385 -5.31 5.70 9.73
CA HIS A 385 -5.15 6.74 10.73
C HIS A 385 -6.49 7.34 11.16
N GLY A 386 -6.59 7.75 12.44
CA GLY A 386 -7.71 8.50 12.98
C GLY A 386 -9.02 7.72 13.08
N GLU A 387 -10.12 8.35 12.74
CA GLU A 387 -11.48 7.80 12.83
C GLU A 387 -12.14 7.75 11.45
N TYR A 388 -13.03 6.78 11.24
CA TYR A 388 -13.82 6.68 10.02
C TYR A 388 -15.21 7.28 10.23
N ASP A 389 -15.62 8.18 9.34
CA ASP A 389 -16.82 9.03 9.46
C ASP A 389 -18.17 8.28 9.48
N ALA A 390 -18.22 7.06 8.95
CA ALA A 390 -19.43 6.25 8.94
C ALA A 390 -19.59 5.33 10.17
N LYS A 391 -18.59 5.25 11.04
CA LYS A 391 -18.55 4.33 12.20
C LYS A 391 -18.00 5.04 13.43
N ALA A 392 -18.87 5.30 14.41
CA ALA A 392 -18.49 5.99 15.62
C ALA A 392 -17.55 5.17 16.52
N GLU A 393 -17.66 3.83 16.49
CA GLU A 393 -16.89 2.94 17.36
C GLU A 393 -16.49 1.63 16.67
N GLY A 394 -15.47 0.97 17.21
CA GLY A 394 -15.09 -0.40 16.86
C GLY A 394 -14.28 -0.54 15.57
N PHE A 395 -13.99 0.53 14.83
CA PHE A 395 -13.10 0.50 13.66
C PHE A 395 -11.85 1.30 13.98
N ALA A 396 -10.85 0.63 14.53
CA ALA A 396 -9.59 1.24 14.95
C ALA A 396 -8.53 1.19 13.83
N PRO A 397 -7.53 2.11 13.82
CA PRO A 397 -6.39 2.03 12.91
C PRO A 397 -5.68 0.69 12.95
N GLY A 398 -5.48 0.07 11.79
CA GLY A 398 -4.99 -1.30 11.63
C GLY A 398 -6.09 -2.37 11.53
N GLY A 399 -7.33 -2.01 11.81
CA GLY A 399 -8.50 -2.88 11.59
C GLY A 399 -8.96 -2.87 10.13
N CYS A 400 -9.80 -3.84 9.78
CA CYS A 400 -10.37 -3.94 8.44
C CYS A 400 -11.80 -4.47 8.47
N SER A 401 -12.56 -4.23 7.39
CA SER A 401 -13.91 -4.76 7.21
C SER A 401 -14.13 -5.25 5.79
N LEU A 402 -15.06 -6.18 5.62
CA LEU A 402 -15.47 -6.74 4.34
C LEU A 402 -16.99 -6.62 4.21
N HIS A 403 -17.43 -5.96 3.14
CA HIS A 403 -18.81 -5.85 2.71
C HIS A 403 -18.92 -6.44 1.30
N ASN A 404 -19.46 -7.63 1.21
CA ASN A 404 -19.52 -8.32 -0.07
C ASN A 404 -20.65 -7.80 -0.97
N CYS A 405 -20.60 -8.21 -2.22
CA CYS A 405 -21.59 -7.97 -3.25
C CYS A 405 -23.03 -8.08 -2.68
N MET A 406 -23.82 -7.03 -2.88
CA MET A 406 -25.22 -6.89 -2.43
C MET A 406 -25.44 -6.98 -0.91
N THR A 407 -24.40 -6.99 -0.11
CA THR A 407 -24.51 -6.88 1.35
C THR A 407 -24.88 -5.45 1.75
N GLY A 408 -26.04 -5.28 2.39
CA GLY A 408 -26.50 -3.96 2.85
C GLY A 408 -25.61 -3.43 3.98
N HIS A 409 -25.12 -2.19 3.83
CA HIS A 409 -24.33 -1.51 4.85
C HIS A 409 -24.45 0.02 4.75
N GLY A 410 -23.78 0.74 5.67
CA GLY A 410 -23.87 2.19 5.76
C GLY A 410 -23.48 2.67 7.13
N PRO A 411 -23.86 3.90 7.54
CA PRO A 411 -23.54 4.43 8.86
C PRO A 411 -24.15 3.56 9.96
N ASP A 412 -23.48 3.50 11.10
CA ASP A 412 -24.06 2.87 12.29
C ASP A 412 -25.22 3.71 12.85
N ALA A 413 -25.94 3.16 13.85
CA ALA A 413 -27.12 3.81 14.41
C ALA A 413 -26.79 5.16 15.06
N ALA A 414 -25.64 5.29 15.73
CA ALA A 414 -25.22 6.53 16.38
C ALA A 414 -24.86 7.61 15.37
N THR A 415 -24.11 7.25 14.34
CA THR A 415 -23.76 8.16 13.22
C THR A 415 -25.02 8.61 12.46
N PHE A 416 -25.96 7.68 12.21
CA PHE A 416 -27.24 8.02 11.55
C PHE A 416 -28.04 9.03 12.36
N ASP A 417 -28.20 8.82 13.67
CA ASP A 417 -28.95 9.72 14.54
C ASP A 417 -28.29 11.10 14.60
N LYS A 418 -26.99 11.16 14.83
CA LYS A 418 -26.19 12.40 14.86
C LYS A 418 -26.34 13.17 13.54
N ALA A 419 -26.15 12.52 12.40
CA ALA A 419 -26.14 13.15 11.10
C ALA A 419 -27.54 13.61 10.66
N SER A 420 -28.60 12.86 11.02
CA SER A 420 -29.99 13.22 10.73
C SER A 420 -30.46 14.47 11.48
N ASN A 421 -29.81 14.81 12.59
CA ASN A 421 -30.13 15.98 13.42
C ASN A 421 -29.06 17.08 13.36
N ALA A 422 -28.05 16.96 12.47
CA ALA A 422 -26.95 17.91 12.37
C ALA A 422 -27.40 19.27 11.82
N ASP A 423 -26.78 20.36 12.30
CA ASP A 423 -26.91 21.70 11.72
C ASP A 423 -26.14 21.79 10.41
N LEU A 424 -26.85 21.75 9.29
CA LEU A 424 -26.28 21.83 7.94
C LEU A 424 -26.05 23.26 7.43
N SER A 425 -26.38 24.29 8.24
CA SER A 425 -26.17 25.70 7.89
C SER A 425 -24.69 26.08 7.78
N LYS A 426 -23.79 25.25 8.34
CA LYS A 426 -22.35 25.45 8.34
C LYS A 426 -21.64 24.28 7.69
N PRO A 427 -20.50 24.55 7.01
CA PRO A 427 -19.59 23.49 6.62
C PRO A 427 -19.10 22.72 7.86
N ASP A 428 -18.89 21.41 7.69
CA ASP A 428 -18.19 20.55 8.63
C ASP A 428 -16.87 20.07 8.00
N VAL A 429 -15.95 19.56 8.81
CA VAL A 429 -14.64 19.11 8.31
C VAL A 429 -14.21 17.84 9.03
N ILE A 430 -13.91 16.81 8.25
CA ILE A 430 -13.23 15.62 8.71
C ILE A 430 -11.73 15.88 8.58
N ARG A 431 -11.01 15.94 9.71
CA ARG A 431 -9.59 16.36 9.74
C ARG A 431 -8.64 15.20 9.98
N ASP A 432 -9.00 14.32 10.88
CA ASP A 432 -8.12 13.30 11.42
C ASP A 432 -8.61 11.91 10.98
N THR A 433 -8.39 11.62 9.70
CA THR A 433 -8.78 10.34 9.10
C THR A 433 -7.93 10.00 7.91
N MET A 434 -7.65 8.72 7.72
CA MET A 434 -7.17 8.14 6.47
C MET A 434 -7.64 6.69 6.44
N ALA A 435 -8.76 6.45 5.77
CA ALA A 435 -9.23 5.12 5.45
C ALA A 435 -9.02 4.84 3.96
N PHE A 436 -9.04 3.58 3.59
CA PHE A 436 -8.98 3.15 2.19
C PHE A 436 -9.94 2.00 1.93
N MET A 437 -10.20 1.75 0.64
CA MET A 437 -11.01 0.66 0.16
C MET A 437 -10.31 -0.03 -1.02
N PHE A 438 -10.25 -1.36 -0.96
CA PHE A 438 -10.04 -2.22 -2.11
C PHE A 438 -11.41 -2.70 -2.58
N GLU A 439 -11.83 -2.24 -3.72
CA GLU A 439 -13.08 -2.64 -4.34
C GLU A 439 -12.80 -3.59 -5.51
N SER A 440 -13.56 -4.66 -5.61
CA SER A 440 -13.43 -5.63 -6.70
C SER A 440 -14.81 -6.04 -7.20
N ARG A 441 -14.94 -6.18 -8.53
CA ARG A 441 -16.18 -6.68 -9.15
C ARG A 441 -16.58 -8.09 -8.68
N ALA A 442 -15.59 -8.89 -8.29
CA ALA A 442 -15.84 -10.27 -7.88
C ALA A 442 -16.06 -10.36 -6.37
N VAL A 443 -16.84 -11.34 -5.95
CA VAL A 443 -17.04 -11.65 -4.52
C VAL A 443 -15.70 -11.92 -3.86
N ILE A 444 -15.39 -11.18 -2.82
CA ILE A 444 -14.19 -11.38 -2.00
C ILE A 444 -14.50 -12.43 -0.93
N ARG A 445 -13.82 -13.57 -0.98
CA ARG A 445 -14.00 -14.65 -0.01
C ARG A 445 -12.97 -14.55 1.10
N PRO A 446 -13.38 -14.50 2.38
CA PRO A 446 -12.44 -14.58 3.47
C PRO A 446 -11.82 -15.99 3.52
N THR A 447 -10.61 -16.09 4.05
CA THR A 447 -10.01 -17.37 4.37
C THR A 447 -10.67 -17.95 5.63
N GLN A 448 -10.67 -19.30 5.79
CA GLN A 448 -11.20 -19.93 7.01
C GLN A 448 -10.47 -19.39 8.26
N GLN A 449 -9.15 -19.25 8.19
CA GLN A 449 -8.37 -18.71 9.31
C GLN A 449 -8.75 -17.27 9.67
N ALA A 450 -9.14 -16.42 8.70
CA ALA A 450 -9.63 -15.07 8.98
C ALA A 450 -11.02 -15.09 9.63
N VAL A 451 -11.89 -16.00 9.21
CA VAL A 451 -13.21 -16.22 9.83
C VAL A 451 -13.08 -16.68 11.28
N ASP A 452 -12.10 -17.52 11.58
CA ASP A 452 -11.88 -18.09 12.92
C ASP A 452 -10.98 -17.22 13.80
N ALA A 453 -10.36 -16.18 13.24
CA ALA A 453 -9.41 -15.32 13.94
C ALA A 453 -9.97 -14.75 15.25
N ALA A 454 -9.14 -14.76 16.30
CA ALA A 454 -9.52 -14.22 17.61
C ALA A 454 -9.84 -12.72 17.60
N HIS A 455 -9.22 -11.97 16.69
CA HIS A 455 -9.43 -10.53 16.51
C HIS A 455 -10.62 -10.21 15.58
N ARG A 456 -11.35 -11.20 15.05
CA ARG A 456 -12.60 -10.96 14.32
C ARG A 456 -13.68 -10.48 15.32
N GLN A 457 -14.36 -9.38 14.98
CA GLN A 457 -15.51 -8.87 15.72
C GLN A 457 -16.76 -9.63 15.31
N ARG A 458 -17.25 -10.50 16.20
CA ARG A 458 -18.37 -11.40 15.90
C ARG A 458 -19.73 -10.74 16.03
N ASP A 459 -19.77 -9.58 16.66
CA ASP A 459 -20.97 -8.76 16.94
C ASP A 459 -21.03 -7.50 16.08
N TYR A 460 -20.31 -7.46 14.97
CA TYR A 460 -20.23 -6.26 14.09
C TYR A 460 -21.62 -5.75 13.70
N GLN A 461 -22.57 -6.63 13.41
CA GLN A 461 -23.94 -6.26 13.02
C GLN A 461 -24.70 -5.52 14.14
N ALA A 462 -24.28 -5.63 15.39
CA ALA A 462 -24.88 -4.91 16.52
C ALA A 462 -24.84 -3.37 16.35
N CYS A 463 -23.89 -2.85 15.54
CA CYS A 463 -23.81 -1.41 15.27
C CYS A 463 -25.06 -0.82 14.58
N TRP A 464 -25.89 -1.65 13.95
CA TRP A 464 -27.16 -1.26 13.33
C TRP A 464 -28.40 -1.59 14.16
N ALA A 465 -28.27 -2.33 15.26
CA ALA A 465 -29.43 -2.76 16.08
C ALA A 465 -30.23 -1.60 16.70
N GLY A 466 -29.60 -0.41 16.82
CA GLY A 466 -30.26 0.80 17.34
C GLY A 466 -31.11 1.57 16.33
N LEU A 467 -31.09 1.18 15.03
CA LEU A 467 -31.90 1.83 14.00
C LEU A 467 -33.39 1.59 14.25
N LYS A 468 -34.19 2.66 14.15
CA LYS A 468 -35.62 2.64 14.45
C LYS A 468 -36.47 2.80 13.19
N ARG A 469 -37.70 2.32 13.26
CA ARG A 469 -38.73 2.65 12.27
C ARG A 469 -39.21 4.08 12.48
N ASN A 470 -38.81 5.00 11.61
CA ASN A 470 -39.18 6.43 11.66
C ASN A 470 -40.36 6.79 10.73
N PHE A 471 -40.81 5.84 9.93
CA PHE A 471 -41.88 6.09 8.96
C PHE A 471 -43.22 6.35 9.66
N SER A 472 -43.85 7.48 9.33
CA SER A 472 -45.23 7.81 9.67
C SER A 472 -45.95 8.16 8.37
N PRO A 473 -47.02 7.44 7.99
CA PRO A 473 -47.76 7.76 6.76
C PRO A 473 -48.40 9.15 6.88
N PRO A 474 -48.51 9.90 5.78
CA PRO A 474 -49.29 11.14 5.77
C PRO A 474 -50.69 10.87 6.28
N ARG A 475 -51.17 11.74 7.16
CA ARG A 475 -52.58 11.72 7.50
C ARG A 475 -53.32 12.25 6.29
N GLY A 476 -54.20 11.43 5.72
CA GLY A 476 -55.06 11.78 4.59
C GLY A 476 -56.06 12.91 4.97
#